data_2eb627a645526e74155b305c40d08bcb
#
_entry.id   2eb627a645526e74155b305c40d08bcb
#
_cell.length_a   1.000
_cell.length_b   1.000
_cell.length_c   1.000
_cell.angle_alpha   90.00
_cell.angle_beta   90.00
_cell.angle_gamma   90.00
#
_symmetry.space_group_name_H-M   'P 1'
#
loop_
_entity.id
_entity.type
_entity.pdbx_description
1 polymer ?
#
loop_
_entity_poly.entity_id
_entity_poly.type
_entity_poly.pdbx_seq_one_letter_code
_entity_poly.pdbx_strand_id
1 'polypeptide(L)'
;MIRIILPFHLRTLAHVGGEVTFEVTDLKPGPATQRSVLDALEARYPMLRGAVRDHDTQQRRPFLRFFACEEDISHNPPDAPLPDAVASGKEPFIIIGAIAGG
;
A
#
# COMPACT_ATOMS: atom_id res chain seq x y z
N MET A 1 -7.10 7.25 10.60
CA MET A 1 -7.15 7.27 9.11
C MET A 1 -5.80 6.89 8.55
N ILE A 2 -5.76 5.95 7.64
CA ILE A 2 -4.51 5.51 7.00
C ILE A 2 -4.41 6.20 5.65
N ARG A 3 -3.23 6.79 5.35
CA ARG A 3 -2.98 7.47 4.09
C ARG A 3 -2.05 6.63 3.24
N ILE A 4 -2.39 6.44 1.98
CA ILE A 4 -1.59 5.67 1.02
C ILE A 4 -1.22 6.58 -0.14
N ILE A 5 0.08 6.68 -0.43
CA ILE A 5 0.56 7.44 -1.58
C ILE A 5 0.95 6.44 -2.66
N LEU A 6 0.33 6.58 -3.84
CA LEU A 6 0.58 5.70 -4.98
C LEU A 6 1.55 6.36 -5.95
N PRO A 7 2.38 5.58 -6.64
CA PRO A 7 3.18 6.11 -7.76
C PRO A 7 2.27 6.53 -8.91
N PHE A 8 2.77 7.39 -9.78
CA PHE A 8 1.98 8.00 -10.85
C PHE A 8 1.21 6.98 -11.70
N HIS A 9 1.87 5.91 -12.13
CA HIS A 9 1.21 4.93 -13.00
C HIS A 9 0.06 4.21 -12.31
N LEU A 10 0.15 3.98 -11.00
CA LEU A 10 -0.94 3.36 -10.24
C LEU A 10 -2.06 4.36 -9.97
N ARG A 11 -1.74 5.64 -9.77
CA ARG A 11 -2.77 6.67 -9.65
C ARG A 11 -3.58 6.79 -10.94
N THR A 12 -2.91 6.73 -12.07
CA THR A 12 -3.58 6.76 -13.36
C THR A 12 -4.48 5.55 -13.53
N LEU A 13 -3.98 4.37 -13.18
CA LEU A 13 -4.74 3.13 -13.31
C LEU A 13 -5.99 3.14 -12.43
N ALA A 14 -5.88 3.66 -11.21
CA ALA A 14 -6.99 3.71 -10.26
C ALA A 14 -7.88 4.95 -10.43
N HIS A 15 -7.52 5.86 -11.34
CA HIS A 15 -8.23 7.12 -11.56
C HIS A 15 -8.31 7.99 -10.31
N VAL A 16 -7.22 8.06 -9.53
CA VAL A 16 -7.15 8.92 -8.35
C VAL A 16 -6.12 10.03 -8.59
N GLY A 17 -6.43 11.22 -8.05
CA GLY A 17 -5.59 12.39 -8.28
C GLY A 17 -4.56 12.66 -7.19
N GLY A 18 -4.58 11.93 -6.10
CA GLY A 18 -3.70 12.17 -4.98
C GLY A 18 -3.61 10.97 -4.06
N GLU A 19 -3.43 11.22 -2.77
CA GLU A 19 -3.36 10.12 -1.82
C GLU A 19 -4.73 9.49 -1.60
N VAL A 20 -4.71 8.20 -1.27
CA VAL A 20 -5.91 7.43 -0.94
C VAL A 20 -5.96 7.28 0.56
N THR A 21 -7.14 7.46 1.16
CA THR A 21 -7.30 7.34 2.61
C THR A 21 -8.32 6.25 2.95
N PHE A 22 -8.05 5.56 4.06
CA PHE A 22 -8.95 4.56 4.62
C PHE A 22 -9.11 4.78 6.11
N GLU A 23 -10.32 4.56 6.61
CA GLU A 23 -10.51 4.49 8.05
C GLU A 23 -9.99 3.13 8.55
N VAL A 24 -9.46 3.10 9.77
CA VAL A 24 -8.97 1.85 10.35
C VAL A 24 -10.09 0.81 10.43
N THR A 25 -11.33 1.28 10.62
CA THR A 25 -12.51 0.40 10.67
C THR A 25 -12.83 -0.26 9.33
N ASP A 26 -12.28 0.23 8.23
CA ASP A 26 -12.45 -0.38 6.92
C ASP A 26 -11.52 -1.58 6.69
N LEU A 27 -10.60 -1.80 7.63
CA LEU A 27 -9.67 -2.91 7.56
C LEU A 27 -10.23 -4.09 8.34
N LYS A 28 -9.66 -5.27 8.11
CA LYS A 28 -9.98 -6.44 8.90
C LYS A 28 -9.62 -6.20 10.37
N PRO A 29 -10.33 -6.83 11.32
CA PRO A 29 -10.01 -6.68 12.74
C PRO A 29 -8.54 -6.98 13.05
N GLY A 30 -7.98 -6.22 13.97
CA GLY A 30 -6.59 -6.36 14.37
C GLY A 30 -5.77 -5.15 13.97
N PRO A 31 -4.44 -5.18 14.23
CA PRO A 31 -3.56 -4.07 13.85
C PRO A 31 -3.47 -3.93 12.34
N ALA A 32 -3.24 -2.70 11.87
CA ALA A 32 -3.01 -2.45 10.46
C ALA A 32 -1.69 -3.10 10.03
N THR A 33 -1.73 -3.83 8.93
CA THR A 33 -0.57 -4.51 8.36
C THR A 33 -0.46 -4.19 6.89
N GLN A 34 0.67 -4.53 6.26
CA GLN A 34 0.77 -4.41 4.81
C GLN A 34 -0.38 -5.16 4.14
N ARG A 35 -0.63 -6.39 4.57
CA ARG A 35 -1.67 -7.22 3.98
C ARG A 35 -3.05 -6.56 4.11
N SER A 36 -3.42 -6.10 5.30
CA SER A 36 -4.74 -5.53 5.51
C SER A 36 -4.93 -4.23 4.74
N VAL A 37 -3.90 -3.41 4.67
CA VAL A 37 -3.96 -2.14 3.94
C VAL A 37 -4.06 -2.38 2.44
N LEU A 38 -3.27 -3.31 1.91
CA LEU A 38 -3.29 -3.62 0.48
C LEU A 38 -4.56 -4.36 0.09
N ASP A 39 -5.10 -5.22 0.96
CA ASP A 39 -6.40 -5.86 0.71
C ASP A 39 -7.49 -4.80 0.58
N ALA A 40 -7.51 -3.81 1.47
CA ALA A 40 -8.49 -2.73 1.41
C ALA A 40 -8.33 -1.88 0.15
N LEU A 41 -7.08 -1.60 -0.22
CA LEU A 41 -6.79 -0.84 -1.43
C LEU A 41 -7.30 -1.56 -2.68
N GLU A 42 -7.04 -2.86 -2.79
CA GLU A 42 -7.47 -3.65 -3.94
C GLU A 42 -8.98 -3.89 -3.94
N ALA A 43 -9.60 -3.91 -2.78
CA ALA A 43 -11.05 -4.02 -2.70
C ALA A 43 -11.75 -2.75 -3.21
N ARG A 44 -11.19 -1.58 -2.88
CA ARG A 44 -11.74 -0.30 -3.36
C ARG A 44 -11.38 -0.05 -4.83
N TYR A 45 -10.20 -0.47 -5.26
CA TYR A 45 -9.72 -0.27 -6.62
C TYR A 45 -9.32 -1.63 -7.22
N PRO A 46 -10.32 -2.43 -7.67
CA PRO A 46 -10.03 -3.78 -8.19
C PRO A 46 -9.05 -3.79 -9.36
N MET A 47 -8.93 -2.70 -10.10
CA MET A 47 -7.98 -2.60 -11.20
C MET A 47 -6.52 -2.65 -10.73
N LEU A 48 -6.28 -2.46 -9.44
CA LEU A 48 -4.92 -2.55 -8.88
C LEU A 48 -4.51 -4.00 -8.55
N ARG A 49 -5.44 -4.95 -8.63
CA ARG A 49 -5.10 -6.35 -8.41
C ARG A 49 -4.11 -6.81 -9.47
N GLY A 50 -3.03 -7.43 -9.03
CA GLY A 50 -1.95 -7.84 -9.93
C GLY A 50 -0.97 -6.74 -10.28
N ALA A 51 -1.30 -5.47 -9.99
CA ALA A 51 -0.42 -4.34 -10.26
C ALA A 51 0.50 -4.03 -9.09
N VAL A 52 0.01 -4.18 -7.87
CA VAL A 52 0.79 -3.95 -6.65
C VAL A 52 1.38 -5.25 -6.13
N ARG A 53 0.56 -6.28 -6.07
CA ARG A 53 0.97 -7.63 -5.65
C ARG A 53 0.65 -8.60 -6.75
N ASP A 54 1.44 -9.67 -6.85
CA ASP A 54 1.15 -10.76 -7.79
C ASP A 54 -0.25 -11.30 -7.53
N HIS A 55 -1.02 -11.50 -8.60
CA HIS A 55 -2.41 -11.91 -8.50
C HIS A 55 -2.58 -13.26 -7.79
N ASP A 56 -1.66 -14.21 -8.03
CA ASP A 56 -1.78 -15.56 -7.49
C ASP A 56 -1.08 -15.71 -6.14
N THR A 57 0.12 -15.17 -6.00
CA THR A 57 0.94 -15.35 -4.80
C THR A 57 0.72 -14.28 -3.74
N GLN A 58 0.12 -13.15 -4.12
CA GLN A 58 -0.06 -11.99 -3.25
C GLN A 58 1.25 -11.38 -2.78
N GLN A 59 2.35 -11.70 -3.43
CA GLN A 59 3.64 -11.11 -3.11
C GLN A 59 3.82 -9.79 -3.83
N ARG A 60 4.53 -8.86 -3.20
CA ARG A 60 4.84 -7.56 -3.78
C ARG A 60 5.50 -7.73 -5.16
N ARG A 61 5.07 -6.93 -6.12
CA ARG A 61 5.69 -6.93 -7.44
C ARG A 61 7.14 -6.47 -7.34
N PRO A 62 8.08 -7.06 -8.10
CA PRO A 62 9.51 -6.78 -7.95
C PRO A 62 9.90 -5.31 -8.15
N PHE A 63 9.13 -4.57 -8.96
CA PHE A 63 9.47 -3.19 -9.28
C PHE A 63 8.81 -2.17 -8.35
N LEU A 64 8.12 -2.64 -7.32
CA LEU A 64 7.50 -1.76 -6.33
C LEU A 64 8.21 -1.86 -5.00
N ARG A 65 8.27 -0.74 -4.28
CA ARG A 65 8.81 -0.66 -2.95
C ARG A 65 7.80 -0.02 -2.02
N PHE A 66 7.77 -0.49 -0.78
CA PHE A 66 6.90 0.06 0.26
C PHE A 66 7.74 0.78 1.28
N PHE A 67 7.34 2.02 1.60
CA PHE A 67 8.03 2.83 2.59
C PHE A 67 7.06 3.29 3.67
N ALA A 68 7.55 3.36 4.90
CA ALA A 68 6.83 3.95 6.03
C ALA A 68 7.85 4.55 6.97
N CYS A 69 7.57 5.76 7.50
CA CYS A 69 8.46 6.44 8.43
C CYS A 69 9.90 6.53 7.89
N GLU A 70 10.03 6.82 6.60
CA GLU A 70 11.32 6.98 5.92
C GLU A 70 12.14 5.69 5.82
N GLU A 71 11.53 4.54 6.09
CA GLU A 71 12.20 3.25 5.97
C GLU A 71 11.57 2.40 4.88
N ASP A 72 12.41 1.66 4.15
CA ASP A 72 11.95 0.68 3.17
C ASP A 72 11.46 -0.55 3.93
N ILE A 73 10.16 -0.81 3.86
CA ILE A 73 9.55 -1.94 4.53
C ILE A 73 9.13 -3.04 3.55
N SER A 74 9.65 -3.00 2.32
CA SER A 74 9.27 -3.94 1.25
C SER A 74 9.48 -5.39 1.63
N HIS A 75 10.48 -5.69 2.45
CA HIS A 75 10.82 -7.05 2.85
C HIS A 75 10.30 -7.43 4.23
N ASN A 76 9.54 -6.56 4.88
CA ASN A 76 8.94 -6.89 6.17
C ASN A 76 7.82 -7.92 5.95
N PRO A 77 7.57 -8.79 6.95
CA PRO A 77 6.46 -9.74 6.84
C PRO A 77 5.13 -9.00 6.59
N PRO A 78 4.31 -9.46 5.63
CA PRO A 78 3.05 -8.78 5.33
C PRO A 78 2.08 -8.69 6.49
N ASP A 79 2.19 -9.60 7.45
CA ASP A 79 1.29 -9.63 8.61
C ASP A 79 1.88 -8.95 9.85
N ALA A 80 3.09 -8.39 9.74
CA ALA A 80 3.66 -7.62 10.83
C ALA A 80 2.91 -6.30 10.98
N PRO A 81 2.64 -5.84 12.20
CA PRO A 81 1.98 -4.55 12.40
C PRO A 81 2.78 -3.41 11.80
N LEU A 82 2.08 -2.49 11.14
CA LEU A 82 2.70 -1.26 10.65
C LEU A 82 2.99 -0.33 11.84
N PRO A 83 3.93 0.62 11.67
CA PRO A 83 4.18 1.62 12.72
C PRO A 83 2.91 2.36 13.12
N ASP A 84 2.79 2.71 14.39
CA ASP A 84 1.64 3.46 14.89
C ASP A 84 1.42 4.77 14.13
N ALA A 85 2.50 5.40 13.69
CA ALA A 85 2.41 6.63 12.92
C ALA A 85 1.68 6.44 11.58
N VAL A 86 1.80 5.25 10.98
CA VAL A 86 1.05 4.92 9.76
C VAL A 86 -0.40 4.67 10.08
N ALA A 87 -0.67 3.88 11.11
CA ALA A 87 -2.04 3.55 11.50
C ALA A 87 -2.84 4.78 11.91
N SER A 88 -2.18 5.78 12.51
CA SER A 88 -2.83 7.02 12.92
C SER A 88 -2.96 8.05 11.80
N GLY A 89 -2.29 7.84 10.68
CA GLY A 89 -2.28 8.80 9.58
C GLY A 89 -1.24 9.91 9.72
N LYS A 90 -0.41 9.86 10.76
CA LYS A 90 0.65 10.83 10.94
C LYS A 90 1.71 10.71 9.83
N GLU A 91 2.03 9.48 9.45
CA GLU A 91 2.93 9.18 8.35
C GLU A 91 2.21 8.34 7.31
N PRO A 92 2.45 8.58 6.01
CA PRO A 92 1.79 7.79 4.98
C PRO A 92 2.45 6.45 4.76
N PHE A 93 1.67 5.50 4.23
CA PHE A 93 2.18 4.29 3.61
C PHE A 93 2.47 4.65 2.15
N ILE A 94 3.71 4.56 1.73
CA ILE A 94 4.12 5.03 0.40
C ILE A 94 4.46 3.83 -0.48
N ILE A 95 3.85 3.79 -1.66
CA ILE A 95 4.19 2.82 -2.69
C ILE A 95 4.98 3.56 -3.75
N ILE A 96 6.21 3.12 -3.98
CA ILE A 96 7.10 3.74 -4.96
C ILE A 96 7.32 2.76 -6.10
N GLY A 97 7.18 3.23 -7.33
CA GLY A 97 7.50 2.44 -8.49
C GLY A 97 8.97 2.60 -8.83
N ALA A 98 9.71 1.49 -8.86
CA ALA A 98 11.05 1.50 -9.41
C ALA A 98 10.91 1.45 -10.92
N ILE A 99 11.06 2.60 -11.55
CA ILE A 99 10.93 2.67 -13.00
C ILE A 99 12.20 2.15 -13.63
N ALA A 100 12.09 1.08 -14.39
CA ALA A 100 13.22 0.54 -15.12
C ALA A 100 13.74 1.62 -16.08
N GLY A 101 15.01 1.94 -15.96
CA GLY A 101 15.63 2.94 -16.80
C GLY A 101 15.43 4.38 -16.33
N GLY A 102 14.89 4.54 -15.13
CA GLY A 102 14.80 5.91 -14.65
C GLY A 102 14.10 6.05 -13.38
#